data_98761a8ebd4fd6a24e2d895900a8e22e
#
_entry.id   98761a8ebd4fd6a24e2d895900a8e22e
#
_cell.length_a   1.000
_cell.length_b   1.000
_cell.length_c   1.000
_cell.angle_alpha   90.00
_cell.angle_beta   90.00
_cell.angle_gamma   90.00
#
_symmetry.space_group_name_H-M   'P 1'
#
loop_
_entity.id
_entity.type
_entity.pdbx_description
1 polymer ?
#
loop_
_entity_poly.entity_id
_entity_poly.type
_entity_poly.pdbx_seq_one_letter_code
_entity_poly.pdbx_strand_id
1 'polypeptide(L)'
;MEKREKKNDSIFQHRLERHHDELRWLYMELYQNGDMFAELCSQMYEYYNCRSKKLKERDLKREKEPDWYHGKDMLGMMLYTDNFAGNMKGVKEKIPYLKECNINCLHLMPFLDTPKGRSDGGYAVADFRKVRPDLGTMKDLIELTEKCHEEDINVCMDFVMNHTSEDHEWARCARAGEGEYMSRYFFYDNEEIPEKYEKTVPQVFPTTAPGNFTYLPETGHYVMTTFYPYQWDLNYRNPRVFNEMIYNFLYLTNQGIDIVRIDAVPYIWKELGTTCRNLKQVHTIVRMMRMIAEIVCPGVLL
;
A
#
# COMPACT_ATOMS: atom_id res chain seq x y z
N MET A 1 -11.07 -29.25 -14.44
CA MET A 1 -11.23 -28.19 -13.43
C MET A 1 -10.80 -28.70 -12.06
N GLU A 2 -11.39 -29.70 -11.50
CA GLU A 2 -11.17 -30.21 -10.13
C GLU A 2 -9.71 -30.56 -9.76
N LYS A 3 -8.93 -31.19 -10.67
CA LYS A 3 -7.48 -31.48 -10.42
C LYS A 3 -6.61 -30.24 -10.34
N ARG A 4 -7.05 -29.13 -10.95
CA ARG A 4 -6.30 -27.87 -11.03
C ARG A 4 -6.61 -26.98 -9.81
N GLU A 5 -7.85 -27.00 -9.33
CA GLU A 5 -8.26 -26.38 -8.08
C GLU A 5 -7.52 -27.01 -6.90
N LYS A 6 -7.54 -28.34 -6.77
CA LYS A 6 -6.78 -29.08 -5.75
C LYS A 6 -5.27 -28.79 -5.76
N LYS A 7 -4.68 -28.56 -6.96
CA LYS A 7 -3.26 -28.20 -7.06
C LYS A 7 -2.99 -26.77 -6.62
N ASN A 8 -3.86 -25.81 -6.95
CA ASN A 8 -3.74 -24.43 -6.51
C ASN A 8 -3.90 -24.33 -4.99
N ASP A 9 -4.87 -25.00 -4.42
CA ASP A 9 -5.08 -25.06 -2.98
C ASP A 9 -3.84 -25.61 -2.25
N SER A 10 -3.21 -26.66 -2.81
CA SER A 10 -2.00 -27.25 -2.21
C SER A 10 -0.80 -26.31 -2.24
N ILE A 11 -0.66 -25.45 -3.26
CA ILE A 11 0.42 -24.43 -3.36
C ILE A 11 0.21 -23.36 -2.29
N PHE A 12 -0.99 -22.82 -2.18
CA PHE A 12 -1.30 -21.80 -1.17
C PHE A 12 -1.10 -22.36 0.24
N GLN A 13 -1.62 -23.57 0.53
CA GLN A 13 -1.48 -24.20 1.84
C GLN A 13 -0.01 -24.42 2.21
N HIS A 14 0.81 -24.93 1.28
CA HIS A 14 2.24 -25.10 1.52
C HIS A 14 2.98 -23.79 1.84
N ARG A 15 2.63 -22.68 1.14
CA ARG A 15 3.19 -21.35 1.43
C ARG A 15 2.70 -20.82 2.77
N LEU A 16 1.41 -21.02 3.07
CA LEU A 16 0.82 -20.61 4.34
C LEU A 16 1.47 -21.36 5.51
N GLU A 17 1.61 -22.69 5.44
CA GLU A 17 2.25 -23.51 6.47
C GLU A 17 3.67 -23.04 6.81
N ARG A 18 4.43 -22.58 5.81
CA ARG A 18 5.79 -22.07 5.98
C ARG A 18 5.85 -20.82 6.85
N HIS A 19 4.84 -19.96 6.78
CA HIS A 19 4.85 -18.63 7.38
C HIS A 19 3.83 -18.45 8.51
N HIS A 20 2.86 -19.36 8.64
CA HIS A 20 1.69 -19.20 9.51
C HIS A 20 2.06 -18.92 10.97
N ASP A 21 2.98 -19.68 11.54
CA ASP A 21 3.28 -19.59 12.98
C ASP A 21 3.98 -18.27 13.31
N GLU A 22 4.96 -17.84 12.48
CA GLU A 22 5.63 -16.54 12.65
C GLU A 22 4.65 -15.39 12.40
N LEU A 23 3.85 -15.46 11.32
CA LEU A 23 2.87 -14.44 10.99
C LEU A 23 1.83 -14.28 12.11
N ARG A 24 1.33 -15.41 12.64
CA ARG A 24 0.38 -15.41 13.74
C ARG A 24 1.00 -14.84 15.01
N TRP A 25 2.23 -15.23 15.33
CA TRP A 25 2.94 -14.73 16.51
C TRP A 25 3.12 -13.21 16.42
N LEU A 26 3.63 -12.67 15.32
CA LEU A 26 3.81 -11.24 15.12
C LEU A 26 2.48 -10.46 15.17
N TYR A 27 1.42 -11.02 14.56
CA TYR A 27 0.09 -10.42 14.59
C TYR A 27 -0.47 -10.36 16.02
N MET A 28 -0.34 -11.44 16.78
CA MET A 28 -0.80 -11.51 18.17
C MET A 28 0.01 -10.60 19.10
N GLU A 29 1.31 -10.41 18.86
CA GLU A 29 2.15 -9.44 19.59
C GLU A 29 1.63 -7.99 19.44
N LEU A 30 1.14 -7.62 18.25
CA LEU A 30 0.62 -6.27 18.02
C LEU A 30 -0.84 -6.09 18.44
N TYR A 31 -1.69 -7.07 18.15
CA TYR A 31 -3.14 -6.88 18.15
C TYR A 31 -3.90 -7.75 19.15
N GLN A 32 -3.34 -8.87 19.59
CA GLN A 32 -3.99 -9.84 20.50
C GLN A 32 -5.42 -10.22 20.08
N ASN A 33 -5.68 -10.27 18.75
CA ASN A 33 -7.01 -10.48 18.17
C ASN A 33 -7.00 -11.65 17.18
N GLY A 34 -7.44 -12.82 17.66
CA GLY A 34 -7.47 -14.05 16.87
C GLY A 34 -8.51 -14.04 15.76
N ASP A 35 -9.66 -13.39 15.96
CA ASP A 35 -10.73 -13.34 14.96
C ASP A 35 -10.30 -12.50 13.75
N MET A 36 -9.68 -11.35 14.00
CA MET A 36 -9.13 -10.50 12.94
C MET A 36 -7.97 -11.18 12.19
N PHE A 37 -7.18 -12.02 12.88
CA PHE A 37 -6.16 -12.85 12.23
C PHE A 37 -6.79 -13.92 11.33
N ALA A 38 -7.85 -14.59 11.80
CA ALA A 38 -8.56 -15.58 10.99
C ALA A 38 -9.20 -14.94 9.76
N GLU A 39 -9.79 -13.75 9.90
CA GLU A 39 -10.30 -12.95 8.78
C GLU A 39 -9.18 -12.63 7.77
N LEU A 40 -8.02 -12.19 8.23
CA LEU A 40 -6.85 -11.93 7.37
C LEU A 40 -6.47 -13.17 6.55
N CYS A 41 -6.36 -14.34 7.20
CA CYS A 41 -6.02 -15.61 6.52
C CYS A 41 -7.07 -15.99 5.45
N SER A 42 -8.35 -15.81 5.76
CA SER A 42 -9.44 -16.04 4.81
C SER A 42 -9.33 -15.12 3.59
N GLN A 43 -9.10 -13.83 3.81
CA GLN A 43 -8.96 -12.85 2.73
C GLN A 43 -7.69 -13.10 1.90
N MET A 44 -6.58 -13.52 2.50
CA MET A 44 -5.37 -13.93 1.77
C MET A 44 -5.69 -15.06 0.77
N TYR A 45 -6.48 -16.04 1.18
CA TYR A 45 -6.92 -17.13 0.30
C TYR A 45 -7.80 -16.63 -0.85
N GLU A 46 -8.75 -15.72 -0.58
CA GLU A 46 -9.59 -15.10 -1.61
C GLU A 46 -8.74 -14.32 -2.63
N TYR A 47 -7.81 -13.47 -2.18
CA TYR A 47 -6.93 -12.73 -3.09
C TYR A 47 -6.02 -13.67 -3.89
N TYR A 48 -5.53 -14.75 -3.29
CA TYR A 48 -4.79 -15.78 -4.03
C TYR A 48 -5.66 -16.42 -5.12
N ASN A 49 -6.93 -16.75 -4.83
CA ASN A 49 -7.84 -17.33 -5.81
C ASN A 49 -8.14 -16.36 -6.96
N CYS A 50 -8.36 -15.09 -6.66
CA CYS A 50 -8.60 -14.03 -7.64
C CYS A 50 -7.37 -13.70 -8.50
N ARG A 51 -6.15 -14.09 -8.07
CA ARG A 51 -4.92 -13.83 -8.82
C ARG A 51 -4.94 -14.58 -10.16
N SER A 52 -4.69 -13.87 -11.27
CA SER A 52 -4.78 -14.43 -12.61
C SER A 52 -3.80 -15.59 -12.84
N LYS A 53 -4.11 -16.45 -13.79
CA LYS A 53 -3.24 -17.58 -14.15
C LYS A 53 -1.85 -17.11 -14.58
N LYS A 54 -1.77 -16.05 -15.40
CA LYS A 54 -0.50 -15.48 -15.86
C LYS A 54 0.35 -15.00 -14.68
N LEU A 55 -0.24 -14.32 -13.70
CA LEU A 55 0.47 -13.86 -12.51
C LEU A 55 0.92 -15.01 -11.62
N LYS A 56 0.09 -16.05 -11.42
CA LYS A 56 0.50 -17.27 -10.69
C LYS A 56 1.67 -18.00 -11.36
N GLU A 57 1.69 -18.06 -12.69
CA GLU A 57 2.81 -18.64 -13.45
C GLU A 57 4.09 -17.80 -13.29
N ARG A 58 3.96 -16.47 -13.27
CA ARG A 58 5.07 -15.54 -13.00
C ARG A 58 5.60 -15.69 -11.57
N ASP A 59 4.72 -15.84 -10.58
CA ASP A 59 5.09 -16.13 -9.19
C ASP A 59 5.93 -17.40 -9.10
N LEU A 60 5.46 -18.50 -9.69
CA LEU A 60 6.16 -19.79 -9.67
C LEU A 60 7.54 -19.74 -10.39
N LYS A 61 7.70 -18.90 -11.41
CA LYS A 61 8.99 -18.67 -12.06
C LYS A 61 9.93 -17.95 -11.08
N ARG A 62 9.46 -16.87 -10.46
CA ARG A 62 10.27 -16.03 -9.54
C ARG A 62 10.63 -16.74 -8.24
N GLU A 63 9.78 -17.62 -7.74
CA GLU A 63 10.13 -18.47 -6.59
C GLU A 63 11.34 -19.38 -6.87
N LYS A 64 11.58 -19.77 -8.13
CA LYS A 64 12.76 -20.54 -8.54
C LYS A 64 13.98 -19.67 -8.79
N GLU A 65 13.77 -18.40 -9.03
CA GLU A 65 14.78 -17.38 -9.33
C GLU A 65 14.64 -16.23 -8.32
N PRO A 66 14.87 -16.46 -7.00
CA PRO A 66 14.57 -15.48 -5.95
C PRO A 66 15.33 -14.17 -6.11
N ASP A 67 16.48 -14.19 -6.79
CA ASP A 67 17.33 -13.03 -7.06
C ASP A 67 17.04 -12.35 -8.42
N TRP A 68 15.86 -12.58 -9.01
CA TRP A 68 15.47 -12.04 -10.31
C TRP A 68 15.66 -10.53 -10.46
N TYR A 69 15.63 -9.79 -9.33
CA TYR A 69 15.78 -8.33 -9.28
C TYR A 69 17.23 -7.87 -9.03
N HIS A 70 18.18 -8.78 -8.73
CA HIS A 70 19.59 -8.48 -8.49
C HIS A 70 20.46 -8.51 -9.76
N GLY A 71 19.87 -8.77 -10.91
CA GLY A 71 20.60 -8.88 -12.18
C GLY A 71 21.30 -7.58 -12.59
N LYS A 72 22.41 -7.71 -13.34
CA LYS A 72 23.11 -6.57 -13.98
C LYS A 72 22.24 -5.82 -14.98
N ASP A 73 21.18 -6.47 -15.42
CA ASP A 73 20.40 -6.08 -16.58
C ASP A 73 19.14 -5.29 -16.19
N MET A 74 18.90 -5.05 -14.87
CA MET A 74 17.77 -4.25 -14.45
C MET A 74 18.07 -2.76 -14.61
N LEU A 75 17.40 -2.13 -15.57
CA LEU A 75 17.45 -0.68 -15.79
C LEU A 75 16.05 -0.09 -15.58
N GLY A 76 15.94 0.79 -14.57
CA GLY A 76 14.67 1.43 -14.20
C GLY A 76 14.49 2.81 -14.81
N MET A 77 13.25 3.14 -15.13
CA MET A 77 12.80 4.51 -15.39
C MET A 77 11.65 4.86 -14.45
N MET A 78 11.79 5.98 -13.75
CA MET A 78 10.73 6.55 -12.89
C MET A 78 10.08 7.72 -13.62
N LEU A 79 8.74 7.75 -13.64
CA LEU A 79 8.00 8.78 -14.35
C LEU A 79 6.62 9.06 -13.74
N TYR A 80 6.16 10.28 -13.91
CA TYR A 80 4.75 10.63 -13.77
C TYR A 80 4.02 10.34 -15.09
N THR A 81 2.93 9.60 -15.02
CA THR A 81 2.15 9.14 -16.18
C THR A 81 1.68 10.30 -17.06
N ASP A 82 1.15 11.35 -16.44
CA ASP A 82 0.66 12.57 -17.14
C ASP A 82 1.79 13.33 -17.84
N ASN A 83 2.91 13.53 -17.17
CA ASN A 83 4.06 14.26 -17.73
C ASN A 83 4.73 13.52 -18.87
N PHE A 84 4.78 12.18 -18.78
CA PHE A 84 5.48 11.36 -19.79
C PHE A 84 4.63 11.08 -21.02
N ALA A 85 3.34 10.75 -20.84
CA ALA A 85 2.51 10.27 -21.93
C ALA A 85 1.01 10.65 -21.81
N GLY A 86 0.68 11.56 -20.91
CA GLY A 86 -0.67 12.06 -20.68
C GLY A 86 -1.55 11.13 -19.84
N ASN A 87 -1.54 9.82 -20.12
CA ASN A 87 -2.35 8.82 -19.40
C ASN A 87 -1.80 7.39 -19.56
N MET A 88 -2.44 6.39 -18.93
CA MET A 88 -2.02 4.98 -18.96
C MET A 88 -1.96 4.41 -20.39
N LYS A 89 -2.88 4.81 -21.27
CA LYS A 89 -2.88 4.37 -22.67
C LYS A 89 -1.66 4.93 -23.41
N GLY A 90 -1.35 6.21 -23.18
CA GLY A 90 -0.16 6.83 -23.75
C GLY A 90 1.14 6.15 -23.29
N VAL A 91 1.25 5.78 -22.00
CA VAL A 91 2.39 5.01 -21.50
C VAL A 91 2.48 3.66 -22.22
N LYS A 92 1.36 2.96 -22.41
CA LYS A 92 1.31 1.69 -23.17
C LYS A 92 1.82 1.85 -24.60
N GLU A 93 1.48 2.95 -25.28
CA GLU A 93 1.99 3.27 -26.63
C GLU A 93 3.49 3.58 -26.65
N LYS A 94 4.06 4.02 -25.55
CA LYS A 94 5.49 4.32 -25.39
C LYS A 94 6.35 3.09 -25.04
N ILE A 95 5.77 1.91 -24.87
CA ILE A 95 6.55 0.68 -24.56
C ILE A 95 7.65 0.40 -25.59
N PRO A 96 7.46 0.55 -26.91
CA PRO A 96 8.57 0.40 -27.87
C PRO A 96 9.75 1.34 -27.59
N TYR A 97 9.47 2.61 -27.25
CA TYR A 97 10.50 3.57 -26.86
C TYR A 97 11.24 3.15 -25.59
N LEU A 98 10.51 2.65 -24.57
CA LEU A 98 11.14 2.13 -23.34
C LEU A 98 12.07 0.96 -23.65
N LYS A 99 11.70 0.08 -24.58
CA LYS A 99 12.53 -1.04 -25.05
C LYS A 99 13.79 -0.56 -25.78
N GLU A 100 13.67 0.43 -26.67
CA GLU A 100 14.81 1.06 -27.32
C GLU A 100 15.83 1.63 -26.33
N CYS A 101 15.32 2.15 -25.19
CA CYS A 101 16.15 2.62 -24.08
C CYS A 101 16.64 1.51 -23.15
N ASN A 102 16.37 0.24 -23.46
CA ASN A 102 16.64 -0.94 -22.61
C ASN A 102 16.00 -0.89 -21.21
N ILE A 103 14.90 -0.14 -21.05
CA ILE A 103 14.16 -0.09 -19.78
C ILE A 103 13.39 -1.38 -19.59
N ASN A 104 13.59 -2.04 -18.45
CA ASN A 104 12.89 -3.26 -18.04
C ASN A 104 12.31 -3.20 -16.63
N CYS A 105 12.37 -2.01 -16.01
CA CYS A 105 11.67 -1.69 -14.77
C CYS A 105 11.05 -0.29 -14.87
N LEU A 106 9.73 -0.21 -14.91
CA LEU A 106 8.97 1.03 -15.03
C LEU A 106 8.36 1.40 -13.68
N HIS A 107 8.89 2.43 -13.03
CA HIS A 107 8.31 2.97 -11.81
C HIS A 107 7.31 4.07 -12.16
N LEU A 108 6.04 3.76 -11.99
CA LEU A 108 4.95 4.72 -12.10
C LEU A 108 4.81 5.47 -10.77
N MET A 109 5.10 6.78 -10.78
CA MET A 109 4.83 7.66 -9.64
C MET A 109 3.33 7.64 -9.30
N PRO A 110 2.91 8.09 -8.10
CA PRO A 110 1.55 7.87 -7.62
C PRO A 110 0.47 8.19 -8.64
N PHE A 111 -0.35 7.19 -8.94
CA PHE A 111 -1.39 7.25 -9.98
C PHE A 111 -2.79 6.91 -9.47
N LEU A 112 -2.91 6.56 -8.19
CA LEU A 112 -4.20 6.27 -7.56
C LEU A 112 -5.03 7.54 -7.38
N ASP A 113 -6.33 7.38 -7.14
CA ASP A 113 -7.26 8.51 -7.02
C ASP A 113 -6.86 9.44 -5.89
N THR A 114 -6.84 10.73 -6.17
CA THR A 114 -6.40 11.78 -5.26
C THR A 114 -7.14 13.08 -5.60
N PRO A 115 -7.47 13.92 -4.60
CA PRO A 115 -8.17 15.17 -4.84
C PRO A 115 -7.30 16.16 -5.61
N LYS A 116 -7.93 16.87 -6.53
CA LYS A 116 -7.26 17.91 -7.33
C LYS A 116 -6.80 19.06 -6.43
N GLY A 117 -5.54 19.46 -6.57
CA GLY A 117 -4.96 20.61 -5.85
C GLY A 117 -4.52 20.31 -4.40
N ARG A 118 -4.93 19.16 -3.82
CA ARG A 118 -4.53 18.69 -2.49
C ARG A 118 -4.02 17.25 -2.57
N SER A 119 -3.12 17.00 -3.51
CA SER A 119 -2.67 15.65 -3.85
C SER A 119 -1.29 15.29 -3.30
N ASP A 120 -0.46 16.29 -2.97
CA ASP A 120 0.95 16.08 -2.62
C ASP A 120 1.66 15.17 -3.65
N GLY A 121 1.59 15.52 -4.94
CA GLY A 121 2.17 14.71 -6.00
C GLY A 121 1.50 13.34 -6.21
N GLY A 122 0.30 13.14 -5.66
CA GLY A 122 -0.44 11.88 -5.72
C GLY A 122 -0.36 11.04 -4.43
N TYR A 123 0.39 11.49 -3.42
CA TYR A 123 0.54 10.75 -2.16
C TYR A 123 -0.66 10.92 -1.19
N ALA A 124 -1.59 11.87 -1.44
CA ALA A 124 -2.83 11.98 -0.69
C ALA A 124 -3.92 11.09 -1.30
N VAL A 125 -3.85 9.78 -1.10
CA VAL A 125 -4.73 8.80 -1.73
C VAL A 125 -6.15 8.87 -1.18
N ALA A 126 -7.13 9.10 -2.05
CA ALA A 126 -8.56 9.11 -1.73
C ALA A 126 -9.25 7.77 -1.97
N ASP A 127 -8.72 6.95 -2.91
CA ASP A 127 -9.20 5.59 -3.16
C ASP A 127 -8.06 4.70 -3.68
N PHE A 128 -7.71 3.67 -2.90
CA PHE A 128 -6.64 2.72 -3.26
C PHE A 128 -7.02 1.77 -4.40
N ARG A 129 -8.29 1.69 -4.78
CA ARG A 129 -8.80 0.76 -5.81
C ARG A 129 -9.22 1.46 -7.09
N LYS A 130 -8.84 2.73 -7.22
CA LYS A 130 -9.18 3.54 -8.37
C LYS A 130 -7.96 4.29 -8.89
N VAL A 131 -7.79 4.32 -10.19
CA VAL A 131 -6.82 5.18 -10.86
C VAL A 131 -7.37 6.60 -10.92
N ARG A 132 -6.52 7.62 -10.75
CA ARG A 132 -6.88 9.03 -10.92
C ARG A 132 -7.58 9.22 -12.28
N PRO A 133 -8.77 9.81 -12.34
CA PRO A 133 -9.63 9.78 -13.54
C PRO A 133 -9.00 10.36 -14.82
N ASP A 134 -8.12 11.33 -14.69
CA ASP A 134 -7.40 11.93 -15.82
C ASP A 134 -6.28 11.03 -16.36
N LEU A 135 -5.80 10.07 -15.58
CA LEU A 135 -4.81 9.08 -15.99
C LEU A 135 -5.42 7.83 -16.64
N GLY A 136 -6.71 7.57 -16.40
CA GLY A 136 -7.43 6.41 -16.93
C GLY A 136 -8.22 5.65 -15.90
N THR A 137 -8.36 4.36 -16.12
CA THR A 137 -9.13 3.44 -15.28
C THR A 137 -8.26 2.29 -14.78
N MET A 138 -8.76 1.52 -13.80
CA MET A 138 -8.08 0.29 -13.36
C MET A 138 -7.91 -0.72 -14.53
N LYS A 139 -8.84 -0.74 -15.48
CA LYS A 139 -8.70 -1.56 -16.68
C LYS A 139 -7.51 -1.10 -17.55
N ASP A 140 -7.30 0.20 -17.70
CA ASP A 140 -6.17 0.75 -18.45
C ASP A 140 -4.83 0.40 -17.77
N LEU A 141 -4.79 0.38 -16.42
CA LEU A 141 -3.63 -0.10 -15.67
C LEU A 141 -3.35 -1.59 -15.94
N ILE A 142 -4.38 -2.44 -15.89
CA ILE A 142 -4.24 -3.88 -16.17
C ILE A 142 -3.70 -4.09 -17.60
N GLU A 143 -4.26 -3.41 -18.59
CA GLU A 143 -3.79 -3.49 -19.96
C GLU A 143 -2.34 -3.02 -20.13
N LEU A 144 -1.92 -2.00 -19.38
CA LEU A 144 -0.54 -1.52 -19.37
C LEU A 144 0.39 -2.56 -18.73
N THR A 145 0.05 -3.10 -17.55
CA THR A 145 0.89 -4.09 -16.86
C THR A 145 1.00 -5.39 -17.66
N GLU A 146 -0.10 -5.85 -18.28
CA GLU A 146 -0.06 -7.02 -19.19
C GLU A 146 0.88 -6.77 -20.37
N LYS A 147 0.80 -5.60 -20.99
CA LYS A 147 1.69 -5.27 -22.12
C LYS A 147 3.15 -5.13 -21.68
N CYS A 148 3.41 -4.55 -20.53
CA CYS A 148 4.75 -4.51 -19.92
C CYS A 148 5.31 -5.93 -19.72
N HIS A 149 4.50 -6.85 -19.19
CA HIS A 149 4.92 -8.23 -18.97
C HIS A 149 5.21 -9.01 -20.27
N GLU A 150 4.47 -8.74 -21.35
CA GLU A 150 4.73 -9.30 -22.68
C GLU A 150 6.09 -8.87 -23.22
N GLU A 151 6.59 -7.70 -22.81
CA GLU A 151 7.85 -7.10 -23.23
C GLU A 151 8.97 -7.22 -22.18
N ASP A 152 8.79 -8.09 -21.17
CA ASP A 152 9.73 -8.28 -20.05
C ASP A 152 10.04 -7.00 -19.26
N ILE A 153 9.07 -6.09 -19.14
CA ILE A 153 9.16 -4.89 -18.30
C ILE A 153 8.41 -5.16 -16.99
N ASN A 154 9.10 -4.95 -15.85
CA ASN A 154 8.51 -4.99 -14.52
C ASN A 154 7.86 -3.64 -14.19
N VAL A 155 6.72 -3.66 -13.51
CA VAL A 155 6.01 -2.44 -13.10
C VAL A 155 6.14 -2.23 -11.61
N CYS A 156 6.68 -1.08 -11.22
CA CYS A 156 6.79 -0.60 -9.86
C CYS A 156 5.76 0.49 -9.57
N MET A 157 5.17 0.48 -8.37
CA MET A 157 4.28 1.54 -7.89
C MET A 157 4.61 1.97 -6.46
N ASP A 158 4.21 3.19 -6.12
CA ASP A 158 4.19 3.66 -4.74
C ASP A 158 2.92 3.19 -4.02
N PHE A 159 3.08 2.68 -2.80
CA PHE A 159 1.99 2.31 -1.92
C PHE A 159 2.07 3.11 -0.61
N VAL A 160 1.14 4.04 -0.43
CA VAL A 160 1.10 4.94 0.72
C VAL A 160 0.45 4.23 1.90
N MET A 161 1.24 3.87 2.91
CA MET A 161 0.73 3.15 4.08
C MET A 161 0.42 4.05 5.27
N ASN A 162 1.14 5.16 5.45
CA ASN A 162 1.04 5.95 6.67
C ASN A 162 -0.27 6.72 6.81
N HIS A 163 -0.87 7.16 5.72
CA HIS A 163 -2.01 8.10 5.73
C HIS A 163 -2.93 7.89 4.53
N THR A 164 -4.12 8.50 4.63
CA THR A 164 -5.02 8.70 3.49
C THR A 164 -5.28 10.18 3.27
N SER A 165 -5.85 10.52 2.11
CA SER A 165 -6.48 11.83 1.92
C SER A 165 -7.66 12.02 2.89
N GLU A 166 -7.92 13.25 3.29
CA GLU A 166 -9.15 13.64 4.00
C GLU A 166 -10.43 13.37 3.18
N ASP A 167 -10.29 13.18 1.86
CA ASP A 167 -11.40 12.82 0.95
C ASP A 167 -11.57 11.29 0.81
N HIS A 168 -10.73 10.47 1.44
CA HIS A 168 -10.92 9.03 1.52
C HIS A 168 -12.25 8.70 2.23
N GLU A 169 -12.93 7.63 1.80
CA GLU A 169 -14.22 7.23 2.39
C GLU A 169 -14.14 7.13 3.91
N TRP A 170 -13.08 6.50 4.45
CA TRP A 170 -12.90 6.38 5.92
C TRP A 170 -12.79 7.74 6.60
N ALA A 171 -12.08 8.69 5.98
CA ALA A 171 -11.91 10.02 6.56
C ALA A 171 -13.23 10.80 6.52
N ARG A 172 -14.02 10.66 5.45
CA ARG A 172 -15.35 11.27 5.35
C ARG A 172 -16.32 10.71 6.40
N CYS A 173 -16.35 9.38 6.60
CA CYS A 173 -17.16 8.73 7.63
C CYS A 173 -16.69 9.13 9.05
N ALA A 174 -15.37 9.20 9.28
CA ALA A 174 -14.80 9.67 10.54
C ALA A 174 -15.21 11.12 10.84
N ARG A 175 -15.14 12.00 9.82
CA ARG A 175 -15.60 13.40 9.91
C ARG A 175 -17.10 13.51 10.18
N ALA A 176 -17.90 12.56 9.71
CA ALA A 176 -19.34 12.46 10.04
C ALA A 176 -19.62 11.95 11.46
N GLY A 177 -18.58 11.63 12.26
CA GLY A 177 -18.71 11.17 13.64
C GLY A 177 -18.93 9.66 13.79
N GLU A 178 -18.69 8.86 12.73
CA GLU A 178 -18.81 7.42 12.82
C GLU A 178 -17.62 6.82 13.60
N GLY A 179 -17.87 6.37 14.84
CA GLY A 179 -16.85 5.94 15.79
C GLY A 179 -15.94 4.82 15.28
N GLU A 180 -16.45 3.89 14.47
CA GLU A 180 -15.64 2.86 13.83
C GLU A 180 -14.56 3.48 12.93
N TYR A 181 -14.93 4.44 12.09
CA TYR A 181 -14.02 5.11 11.19
C TYR A 181 -13.11 6.12 11.90
N MET A 182 -13.59 6.79 12.95
CA MET A 182 -12.74 7.63 13.81
C MET A 182 -11.60 6.82 14.43
N SER A 183 -11.86 5.57 14.84
CA SER A 183 -10.84 4.66 15.40
C SER A 183 -9.74 4.25 14.41
N ARG A 184 -9.94 4.46 13.11
CA ARG A 184 -8.94 4.20 12.04
C ARG A 184 -7.89 5.28 11.94
N TYR A 185 -8.09 6.43 12.61
CA TYR A 185 -7.19 7.58 12.66
C TYR A 185 -6.88 7.94 14.12
N PHE A 186 -6.08 8.96 14.34
CA PHE A 186 -5.79 9.50 15.66
C PHE A 186 -6.61 10.78 15.87
N PHE A 187 -7.78 10.65 16.50
CA PHE A 187 -8.66 11.76 16.87
C PHE A 187 -8.56 12.07 18.34
N TYR A 188 -8.57 13.36 18.70
CA TYR A 188 -8.54 13.85 20.08
C TYR A 188 -9.50 15.01 20.26
N ASP A 189 -10.23 15.01 21.39
CA ASP A 189 -11.27 16.01 21.70
C ASP A 189 -10.69 17.37 22.12
N ASN A 190 -9.39 17.41 22.46
CA ASN A 190 -8.71 18.62 22.93
C ASN A 190 -7.20 18.57 22.59
N GLU A 191 -6.48 19.64 22.92
CA GLU A 191 -5.06 19.82 22.62
C GLU A 191 -4.12 19.05 23.55
N GLU A 192 -4.61 18.49 24.68
CA GLU A 192 -3.73 17.90 25.72
C GLU A 192 -2.81 16.79 25.20
N ILE A 193 -3.35 15.86 24.43
CA ILE A 193 -2.57 14.76 23.84
C ILE A 193 -1.77 15.23 22.61
N PRO A 194 -2.35 16.00 21.65
CA PRO A 194 -1.59 16.65 20.60
C PRO A 194 -0.35 17.39 21.07
N GLU A 195 -0.45 18.25 22.10
CA GLU A 195 0.69 18.98 22.68
C GLU A 195 1.77 18.06 23.25
N LYS A 196 1.39 16.91 23.80
CA LYS A 196 2.36 15.91 24.30
C LYS A 196 3.13 15.27 23.14
N TYR A 197 2.46 14.99 22.01
CA TYR A 197 3.13 14.50 20.79
C TYR A 197 4.06 15.56 20.20
N GLU A 198 3.65 16.81 20.12
CA GLU A 198 4.46 17.91 19.55
C GLU A 198 5.79 18.11 20.30
N LYS A 199 5.89 17.72 21.58
CA LYS A 199 7.13 17.79 22.35
C LYS A 199 8.19 16.77 21.91
N THR A 200 7.79 15.68 21.29
CA THR A 200 8.68 14.55 20.97
C THR A 200 8.72 14.18 19.50
N VAL A 201 7.66 14.49 18.73
CA VAL A 201 7.56 14.15 17.31
C VAL A 201 8.08 15.29 16.46
N PRO A 202 9.19 15.08 15.72
CA PRO A 202 9.72 16.12 14.83
C PRO A 202 8.78 16.36 13.66
N GLN A 203 8.56 17.63 13.30
CA GLN A 203 7.78 18.02 12.15
C GLN A 203 8.48 17.65 10.84
N VAL A 204 7.73 17.20 9.86
CA VAL A 204 8.24 16.83 8.51
C VAL A 204 8.38 18.10 7.67
N PHE A 205 7.36 18.95 7.68
CA PHE A 205 7.29 20.17 6.87
C PHE A 205 7.11 21.43 7.76
N PRO A 206 8.12 21.82 8.57
CA PRO A 206 7.97 22.87 9.57
C PRO A 206 7.64 24.26 8.98
N THR A 207 7.87 24.47 7.67
CA THR A 207 7.63 25.75 7.00
C THR A 207 6.34 25.76 6.17
N THR A 208 5.99 24.65 5.54
CA THR A 208 4.84 24.56 4.60
C THR A 208 3.60 23.91 5.21
N ALA A 209 3.77 23.07 6.23
CA ALA A 209 2.71 22.42 6.98
C ALA A 209 3.17 22.22 8.44
N PRO A 210 3.26 23.30 9.24
CA PRO A 210 3.74 23.22 10.62
C PRO A 210 2.77 22.45 11.52
N GLY A 211 3.34 21.71 12.49
CA GLY A 211 2.59 20.87 13.41
C GLY A 211 2.42 19.45 12.91
N ASN A 212 1.95 18.57 13.81
CA ASN A 212 1.62 17.17 13.50
C ASN A 212 0.11 16.89 13.68
N PHE A 213 -0.69 17.93 13.93
CA PHE A 213 -2.13 17.82 14.14
C PHE A 213 -2.88 18.95 13.44
N THR A 214 -4.06 18.61 12.94
CA THR A 214 -4.99 19.57 12.32
C THR A 214 -6.29 19.62 13.12
N TYR A 215 -6.72 20.83 13.51
CA TYR A 215 -8.03 21.03 14.12
C TYR A 215 -9.11 21.01 13.04
N LEU A 216 -10.19 20.28 13.30
CA LEU A 216 -11.37 20.17 12.43
C LEU A 216 -12.53 20.91 13.08
N PRO A 217 -12.82 22.18 12.67
CA PRO A 217 -13.84 23.00 13.30
C PRO A 217 -15.25 22.39 13.25
N GLU A 218 -15.54 21.64 12.20
CA GLU A 218 -16.84 21.00 11.97
C GLU A 218 -17.13 19.85 12.96
N THR A 219 -16.08 19.22 13.52
CA THR A 219 -16.24 18.12 14.50
C THR A 219 -15.79 18.49 15.89
N GLY A 220 -15.02 19.58 16.04
CA GLY A 220 -14.41 19.97 17.30
C GLY A 220 -13.23 19.10 17.73
N HIS A 221 -12.65 18.31 16.82
CA HIS A 221 -11.56 17.38 17.12
C HIS A 221 -10.23 17.80 16.47
N TYR A 222 -9.16 17.29 17.04
CA TYR A 222 -7.82 17.29 16.42
C TYR A 222 -7.56 15.94 15.77
N VAL A 223 -7.07 15.92 14.54
CA VAL A 223 -6.63 14.70 13.85
C VAL A 223 -5.13 14.77 13.58
N MET A 224 -4.43 13.64 13.71
CA MET A 224 -3.00 13.58 13.43
C MET A 224 -2.73 13.68 11.93
N THR A 225 -1.82 14.59 11.55
CA THR A 225 -1.45 14.93 10.17
C THR A 225 0.06 15.16 10.10
N THR A 226 0.83 14.08 10.11
CA THR A 226 2.31 14.13 10.12
C THR A 226 2.88 14.88 8.89
N PHE A 227 2.16 14.88 7.76
CA PHE A 227 2.57 15.51 6.52
C PHE A 227 1.76 16.79 6.26
N TYR A 228 0.80 16.76 5.35
CA TYR A 228 -0.08 17.91 5.09
C TYR A 228 -1.40 17.79 5.86
N PRO A 229 -2.09 18.91 6.15
CA PRO A 229 -3.37 18.90 6.87
C PRO A 229 -4.47 18.03 6.25
N TYR A 230 -4.39 17.78 4.95
CA TYR A 230 -5.32 16.93 4.20
C TYR A 230 -4.86 15.45 4.10
N GLN A 231 -3.77 15.06 4.80
CA GLN A 231 -3.26 13.69 4.86
C GLN A 231 -3.36 13.20 6.31
N TRP A 232 -4.40 12.39 6.58
CA TRP A 232 -4.71 11.93 7.93
C TRP A 232 -4.02 10.62 8.24
N ASP A 233 -3.26 10.60 9.33
CA ASP A 233 -2.44 9.46 9.73
C ASP A 233 -3.29 8.27 10.19
N LEU A 234 -3.05 7.10 9.59
CA LEU A 234 -3.73 5.86 9.90
C LEU A 234 -3.28 5.27 11.24
N ASN A 235 -4.24 4.81 12.02
CA ASN A 235 -4.00 4.19 13.32
C ASN A 235 -3.77 2.68 13.19
N TYR A 236 -2.52 2.28 12.95
CA TYR A 236 -2.14 0.86 12.88
C TYR A 236 -2.18 0.10 14.21
N ARG A 237 -2.58 0.73 15.32
CA ARG A 237 -2.95 0.01 16.55
C ARG A 237 -4.30 -0.70 16.39
N ASN A 238 -5.12 -0.27 15.43
CA ASN A 238 -6.36 -0.90 15.06
C ASN A 238 -6.07 -2.02 14.03
N PRO A 239 -6.29 -3.31 14.36
CA PRO A 239 -6.02 -4.42 13.44
C PRO A 239 -6.83 -4.33 12.15
N ARG A 240 -8.00 -3.70 12.15
CA ARG A 240 -8.78 -3.47 10.94
C ARG A 240 -8.04 -2.60 9.93
N VAL A 241 -7.34 -1.56 10.39
CA VAL A 241 -6.52 -0.72 9.52
C VAL A 241 -5.43 -1.54 8.83
N PHE A 242 -4.70 -2.37 9.58
CA PHE A 242 -3.70 -3.25 9.00
C PHE A 242 -4.31 -4.20 7.96
N ASN A 243 -5.37 -4.92 8.32
CA ASN A 243 -6.02 -5.88 7.42
C ASN A 243 -6.51 -5.22 6.13
N GLU A 244 -7.25 -4.11 6.23
CA GLU A 244 -7.79 -3.40 5.08
C GLU A 244 -6.68 -2.83 4.16
N MET A 245 -5.58 -2.34 4.74
CA MET A 245 -4.44 -1.87 3.94
C MET A 245 -3.73 -3.05 3.25
N ILE A 246 -3.63 -4.21 3.90
CA ILE A 246 -3.16 -5.45 3.24
C ILE A 246 -4.10 -5.86 2.10
N TYR A 247 -5.43 -5.75 2.27
CA TYR A 247 -6.36 -6.06 1.19
C TYR A 247 -6.19 -5.12 -0.01
N ASN A 248 -5.92 -3.84 0.22
CA ASN A 248 -5.60 -2.89 -0.85
C ASN A 248 -4.27 -3.24 -1.55
N PHE A 249 -3.24 -3.62 -0.78
CA PHE A 249 -1.98 -4.10 -1.32
C PHE A 249 -2.17 -5.34 -2.22
N LEU A 250 -2.87 -6.37 -1.73
CA LEU A 250 -3.13 -7.60 -2.49
C LEU A 250 -4.00 -7.34 -3.72
N TYR A 251 -4.98 -6.44 -3.62
CA TYR A 251 -5.78 -6.00 -4.75
C TYR A 251 -4.88 -5.42 -5.85
N LEU A 252 -4.00 -4.48 -5.52
CA LEU A 252 -3.13 -3.81 -6.48
C LEU A 252 -2.10 -4.75 -7.10
N THR A 253 -1.52 -5.67 -6.32
CA THR A 253 -0.60 -6.69 -6.86
C THR A 253 -1.30 -7.65 -7.83
N ASN A 254 -2.60 -7.87 -7.66
CA ASN A 254 -3.43 -8.64 -8.60
C ASN A 254 -3.74 -7.90 -9.91
N GLN A 255 -3.47 -6.59 -9.99
CA GLN A 255 -3.53 -5.82 -11.24
C GLN A 255 -2.22 -5.90 -12.06
N GLY A 256 -1.24 -6.69 -11.64
CA GLY A 256 0.01 -6.91 -12.38
C GLY A 256 1.19 -6.06 -11.89
N ILE A 257 1.11 -5.48 -10.71
CA ILE A 257 2.26 -4.79 -10.09
C ILE A 257 3.29 -5.83 -9.65
N ASP A 258 4.55 -5.60 -10.03
CA ASP A 258 5.70 -6.48 -9.75
C ASP A 258 6.53 -6.02 -8.55
N ILE A 259 6.61 -4.70 -8.34
CA ILE A 259 7.41 -4.09 -7.28
C ILE A 259 6.54 -3.05 -6.58
N VAL A 260 6.50 -3.10 -5.26
CA VAL A 260 5.77 -2.13 -4.44
C VAL A 260 6.77 -1.35 -3.58
N ARG A 261 6.94 -0.06 -3.89
CA ARG A 261 7.67 0.87 -3.04
C ARG A 261 6.73 1.36 -1.93
N ILE A 262 7.01 0.99 -0.70
CA ILE A 262 6.20 1.42 0.44
C ILE A 262 6.64 2.83 0.84
N ASP A 263 5.73 3.79 0.71
CA ASP A 263 5.97 5.17 1.10
C ASP A 263 5.78 5.39 2.60
N ALA A 264 6.52 6.38 3.16
CA ALA A 264 6.41 6.86 4.53
C ALA A 264 6.52 5.76 5.62
N VAL A 265 7.24 4.66 5.35
CA VAL A 265 7.41 3.49 6.24
C VAL A 265 7.79 3.88 7.67
N PRO A 266 8.76 4.80 7.94
CA PRO A 266 9.17 5.11 9.29
C PRO A 266 8.06 5.61 10.20
N TYR A 267 6.98 6.14 9.64
CA TYR A 267 5.92 6.86 10.33
C TYR A 267 4.69 6.00 10.66
N ILE A 268 4.61 4.75 10.20
CA ILE A 268 3.40 3.90 10.27
C ILE A 268 2.90 3.70 11.72
N TRP A 269 3.77 3.61 12.71
CA TRP A 269 3.40 3.40 14.11
C TRP A 269 3.60 4.64 14.96
N LYS A 270 2.57 4.98 15.77
CA LYS A 270 2.59 6.14 16.67
C LYS A 270 2.57 5.69 18.13
N GLU A 271 3.45 6.28 18.93
CA GLU A 271 3.53 6.03 20.36
C GLU A 271 3.88 7.32 21.11
N LEU A 272 3.03 7.70 22.06
CA LEU A 272 3.21 8.92 22.84
C LEU A 272 4.54 8.88 23.61
N GLY A 273 5.26 10.00 23.63
CA GLY A 273 6.56 10.11 24.29
C GLY A 273 7.74 9.59 23.46
N THR A 274 7.50 9.17 22.23
CA THR A 274 8.52 8.78 21.25
C THR A 274 8.58 9.77 20.08
N THR A 275 9.55 9.58 19.19
CA THR A 275 9.63 10.36 17.94
C THR A 275 8.63 9.90 16.88
N CYS A 276 7.86 8.83 17.11
CA CYS A 276 6.99 8.16 16.14
C CYS A 276 7.69 7.82 14.81
N ARG A 277 9.01 7.53 14.87
CA ARG A 277 9.80 7.18 13.68
C ARG A 277 10.63 5.92 13.94
N ASN A 278 10.57 4.98 12.98
CA ASN A 278 11.35 3.73 13.01
C ASN A 278 11.15 2.90 14.29
N LEU A 279 9.94 2.93 14.87
CA LEU A 279 9.64 2.12 16.05
C LEU A 279 9.62 0.63 15.69
N LYS A 280 9.89 -0.24 16.68
CA LYS A 280 9.96 -1.71 16.46
C LYS A 280 8.74 -2.28 15.75
N GLN A 281 7.56 -1.75 16.03
CA GLN A 281 6.30 -2.18 15.45
C GLN A 281 6.23 -1.93 13.92
N VAL A 282 6.94 -0.90 13.42
CA VAL A 282 7.06 -0.66 11.97
C VAL A 282 7.74 -1.86 11.30
N HIS A 283 8.83 -2.37 11.88
CA HIS A 283 9.53 -3.55 11.36
C HIS A 283 8.66 -4.79 11.41
N THR A 284 7.87 -4.96 12.47
CA THR A 284 6.89 -6.07 12.60
C THR A 284 5.85 -5.99 11.49
N ILE A 285 5.27 -4.81 11.23
CA ILE A 285 4.28 -4.60 10.16
C ILE A 285 4.86 -4.93 8.79
N VAL A 286 6.05 -4.42 8.47
CA VAL A 286 6.72 -4.69 7.19
C VAL A 286 7.07 -6.17 7.05
N ARG A 287 7.51 -6.84 8.13
CA ARG A 287 7.78 -8.28 8.15
C ARG A 287 6.53 -9.10 7.87
N MET A 288 5.41 -8.76 8.51
CA MET A 288 4.11 -9.43 8.24
C MET A 288 3.67 -9.20 6.79
N MET A 289 3.78 -7.98 6.28
CA MET A 289 3.45 -7.65 4.89
C MET A 289 4.29 -8.49 3.91
N ARG A 290 5.60 -8.65 4.17
CA ARG A 290 6.48 -9.47 3.35
C ARG A 290 6.05 -10.95 3.36
N MET A 291 5.76 -11.54 4.53
CA MET A 291 5.27 -12.91 4.64
C MET A 291 3.94 -13.11 3.90
N ILE A 292 3.02 -12.15 4.03
CA ILE A 292 1.74 -12.19 3.30
C ILE A 292 1.98 -12.17 1.78
N ALA A 293 2.91 -11.34 1.30
CA ALA A 293 3.30 -11.35 -0.11
C ALA A 293 3.87 -12.71 -0.53
N GLU A 294 4.76 -13.31 0.26
CA GLU A 294 5.34 -14.64 0.00
C GLU A 294 4.29 -15.77 -0.02
N ILE A 295 3.18 -15.62 0.69
CA ILE A 295 2.07 -16.57 0.66
C ILE A 295 1.21 -16.37 -0.59
N VAL A 296 0.81 -15.13 -0.88
CA VAL A 296 -0.23 -14.82 -1.88
C VAL A 296 0.34 -14.53 -3.26
N CYS A 297 1.40 -13.74 -3.32
CA CYS A 297 2.01 -13.21 -4.55
C CYS A 297 3.55 -13.19 -4.46
N PRO A 298 4.22 -14.35 -4.30
CA PRO A 298 5.65 -14.44 -3.98
C PRO A 298 6.58 -13.82 -5.03
N GLY A 299 6.08 -13.62 -6.24
CA GLY A 299 6.81 -12.93 -7.29
C GLY A 299 6.87 -11.41 -7.13
N VAL A 300 6.16 -10.82 -6.14
CA VAL A 300 6.16 -9.37 -5.88
C VAL A 300 7.29 -9.00 -4.93
N LEU A 301 8.03 -7.95 -5.27
CA LEU A 301 9.08 -7.37 -4.44
C LEU A 301 8.52 -6.21 -3.61
N LEU A 302 8.95 -6.09 -2.34
CA LEU A 302 8.67 -4.97 -1.45
C LEU A 302 9.96 -4.21 -1.14
#